data_3b3b399e59378b854404df4bd4f3d425
#
_entry.id   3b3b399e59378b854404df4bd4f3d425
#
_cell.length_a   1.000
_cell.length_b   1.000
_cell.length_c   1.000
_cell.angle_alpha   90.00
_cell.angle_beta   90.00
_cell.angle_gamma   90.00
#
_symmetry.space_group_name_H-M   'P 1'
#
loop_
_entity.id
_entity.type
_entity.pdbx_description
1 polymer ?
#
loop_
_entity_poly.entity_id
_entity_poly.type
_entity_poly.pdbx_seq_one_letter_code
_entity_poly.pdbx_strand_id
1 'polypeptide(L)'
;MLKAIFDYDNPVMSFICRIIDLCVLSLLWLLCSLPIVTVGTATCSLYYAVIKSVRRQRSYPAREFLGCFRKNLKLSLLLWLLFLFFGAITFKVYLPLAAHFWYSSLWVDKILAVLLTVGIFFFASLLLWSFPILSRFDTGILKILELSLLQALRAPLTTGLWLSFTMAALFLIRLEPLLLFILPGLLVWFLTFLMEPKLTRIYQENLASKQVKAPEAASLDTWYLKD
;
A
#
# COMPACT_ATOMS: atom_id res chain seq x y z
N MET A 1 -9.03 -37.99 -17.15
CA MET A 1 -9.65 -36.69 -16.86
C MET A 1 -9.10 -36.02 -15.59
N LEU A 2 -8.94 -36.71 -14.47
CA LEU A 2 -8.37 -36.09 -13.23
C LEU A 2 -6.92 -35.60 -13.37
N LYS A 3 -6.04 -36.28 -14.11
CA LYS A 3 -4.65 -35.81 -14.36
C LYS A 3 -4.55 -34.46 -15.10
N ALA A 4 -5.48 -34.17 -16.01
CA ALA A 4 -5.50 -32.89 -16.74
C ALA A 4 -5.95 -31.69 -15.88
N ILE A 5 -6.63 -31.94 -14.76
CA ILE A 5 -7.07 -30.89 -13.81
C ILE A 5 -5.91 -30.50 -12.88
N PHE A 6 -4.97 -31.42 -12.60
CA PHE A 6 -3.81 -31.22 -11.73
C PHE A 6 -2.55 -30.78 -12.49
N ASP A 7 -2.64 -30.54 -13.80
CA ASP A 7 -1.51 -30.02 -14.57
C ASP A 7 -1.29 -28.52 -14.24
N TYR A 8 -0.04 -28.15 -13.92
CA TYR A 8 0.35 -26.78 -13.54
C TYR A 8 0.05 -25.74 -14.63
N ASP A 9 -0.14 -26.19 -15.87
CA ASP A 9 -0.49 -25.34 -17.01
C ASP A 9 -1.99 -25.03 -17.12
N ASN A 10 -2.81 -25.60 -16.21
CA ASN A 10 -4.25 -25.34 -16.21
C ASN A 10 -4.54 -23.96 -15.58
N PRO A 11 -5.26 -23.04 -16.28
CA PRO A 11 -5.57 -21.70 -15.77
C PRO A 11 -6.36 -21.74 -14.44
N VAL A 12 -7.15 -22.78 -14.21
CA VAL A 12 -7.89 -22.99 -12.95
C VAL A 12 -6.94 -23.28 -11.80
N MET A 13 -5.95 -24.15 -12.01
CA MET A 13 -4.98 -24.50 -10.97
C MET A 13 -4.09 -23.29 -10.61
N SER A 14 -3.67 -22.53 -11.60
CA SER A 14 -2.89 -21.30 -11.38
C SER A 14 -3.68 -20.24 -10.62
N PHE A 15 -5.01 -20.17 -10.83
CA PHE A 15 -5.88 -19.26 -10.08
C PHE A 15 -6.04 -19.69 -8.61
N ILE A 16 -6.21 -20.99 -8.36
CA ILE A 16 -6.30 -21.55 -7.01
C ILE A 16 -4.99 -21.30 -6.24
N CYS A 17 -3.83 -21.54 -6.87
CA CYS A 17 -2.52 -21.25 -6.27
C CYS A 17 -2.39 -19.78 -5.89
N ARG A 18 -2.83 -18.84 -6.74
CA ARG A 18 -2.81 -17.39 -6.41
C ARG A 18 -3.66 -17.07 -5.19
N ILE A 19 -4.84 -17.69 -5.05
CA ILE A 19 -5.68 -17.47 -3.87
C ILE A 19 -5.00 -17.99 -2.61
N ILE A 20 -4.40 -19.17 -2.67
CA ILE A 20 -3.65 -19.75 -1.56
C ILE A 20 -2.48 -18.83 -1.17
N ASP A 21 -1.72 -18.34 -2.15
CA ASP A 21 -0.63 -17.40 -1.92
C ASP A 21 -1.11 -16.09 -1.25
N LEU A 22 -2.26 -15.57 -1.67
CA LEU A 22 -2.88 -14.39 -1.05
C LEU A 22 -3.32 -14.67 0.39
N CYS A 23 -3.86 -15.86 0.68
CA CYS A 23 -4.20 -16.27 2.05
C CYS A 23 -2.95 -16.34 2.94
N VAL A 24 -1.88 -16.96 2.45
CA VAL A 24 -0.60 -17.06 3.17
C VAL A 24 -0.03 -15.67 3.45
N LEU A 25 -0.05 -14.77 2.46
CA LEU A 25 0.42 -13.41 2.61
C LEU A 25 -0.42 -12.58 3.58
N SER A 26 -1.75 -12.75 3.56
CA SER A 26 -2.65 -12.08 4.50
C SER A 26 -2.41 -12.54 5.93
N LEU A 27 -2.20 -13.85 6.12
CA LEU A 27 -1.89 -14.42 7.44
C LEU A 27 -0.55 -13.94 7.96
N LEU A 28 0.49 -13.89 7.13
CA LEU A 28 1.78 -13.32 7.48
C LEU A 28 1.68 -11.83 7.83
N TRP A 29 0.90 -11.07 7.04
CA TRP A 29 0.62 -9.67 7.32
C TRP A 29 -0.06 -9.50 8.68
N LEU A 30 -1.08 -10.33 8.99
CA LEU A 30 -1.79 -10.30 10.26
C LEU A 30 -0.83 -10.57 11.44
N LEU A 31 -0.03 -11.64 11.35
CA LEU A 31 0.94 -12.00 12.39
C LEU A 31 1.98 -10.90 12.61
N CYS A 32 2.51 -10.34 11.54
CA CYS A 32 3.50 -9.26 11.62
C CYS A 32 2.89 -7.90 12.01
N SER A 33 1.57 -7.74 11.92
CA SER A 33 0.84 -6.54 12.31
C SER A 33 0.34 -6.56 13.75
N LEU A 34 0.47 -7.68 14.46
CA LEU A 34 0.09 -7.76 15.89
C LEU A 34 0.71 -6.65 16.74
N PRO A 35 2.01 -6.33 16.60
CA PRO A 35 2.51 -5.08 17.14
C PRO A 35 2.08 -3.94 16.22
N ILE A 36 1.27 -2.99 16.72
CA ILE A 36 0.79 -1.82 15.95
C ILE A 36 1.92 -1.05 15.27
N VAL A 37 3.11 -1.07 15.88
CA VAL A 37 4.30 -0.39 15.40
C VAL A 37 4.82 -0.96 14.07
N THR A 38 4.61 -2.24 13.79
CA THR A 38 5.11 -2.94 12.60
C THR A 38 4.11 -3.01 11.45
N VAL A 39 2.89 -2.48 11.61
CA VAL A 39 1.85 -2.46 10.57
C VAL A 39 2.34 -1.84 9.26
N GLY A 40 3.09 -0.73 9.35
CA GLY A 40 3.67 -0.08 8.17
C GLY A 40 4.66 -0.96 7.42
N THR A 41 5.54 -1.65 8.15
CA THR A 41 6.52 -2.59 7.57
C THR A 41 5.80 -3.80 6.95
N ALA A 42 4.80 -4.33 7.65
CA ALA A 42 4.00 -5.45 7.15
C ALA A 42 3.26 -5.08 5.86
N THR A 43 2.69 -3.87 5.79
CA THR A 43 1.99 -3.38 4.59
C THR A 43 2.94 -3.17 3.39
N CYS A 44 4.12 -2.61 3.63
CA CYS A 44 5.17 -2.49 2.62
C CYS A 44 5.58 -3.86 2.07
N SER A 45 5.79 -4.83 2.96
CA SER A 45 6.20 -6.19 2.61
C SER A 45 5.11 -6.97 1.89
N LEU A 46 3.85 -6.78 2.30
CA LEU A 46 2.68 -7.35 1.63
C LEU A 46 2.60 -6.89 0.17
N TYR A 47 2.72 -5.57 -0.06
CA TYR A 47 2.68 -5.01 -1.41
C TYR A 47 3.80 -5.58 -2.29
N TYR A 48 5.02 -5.62 -1.79
CA TYR A 48 6.17 -6.20 -2.49
C TYR A 48 5.96 -7.68 -2.84
N ALA A 49 5.56 -8.48 -1.86
CA ALA A 49 5.37 -9.93 -2.03
C ALA A 49 4.23 -10.24 -2.99
N VAL A 50 3.12 -9.50 -2.95
CA VAL A 50 1.99 -9.67 -3.88
C VAL A 50 2.43 -9.43 -5.33
N ILE A 51 3.25 -8.42 -5.60
CA ILE A 51 3.73 -8.17 -6.96
C ILE A 51 4.67 -9.28 -7.41
N LYS A 52 5.65 -9.64 -6.59
CA LYS A 52 6.72 -10.57 -6.98
C LYS A 52 6.22 -12.01 -7.10
N SER A 53 5.44 -12.50 -6.12
CA SER A 53 4.97 -13.88 -6.08
C SER A 53 3.64 -14.11 -6.79
N VAL A 54 2.62 -13.32 -6.46
CA VAL A 54 1.25 -13.57 -6.97
C VAL A 54 1.09 -13.06 -8.39
N ARG A 55 1.55 -11.83 -8.69
CA ARG A 55 1.36 -11.23 -10.01
C ARG A 55 2.38 -11.75 -11.03
N ARG A 56 3.64 -11.93 -10.62
CA ARG A 56 4.74 -12.35 -11.50
C ARG A 56 5.09 -13.83 -11.42
N GLN A 57 4.55 -14.56 -10.44
CA GLN A 57 4.73 -16.01 -10.22
C GLN A 57 6.20 -16.47 -10.19
N ARG A 58 7.10 -15.65 -9.62
CA ARG A 58 8.56 -15.88 -9.70
C ARG A 58 9.20 -16.39 -8.42
N SER A 59 8.47 -16.42 -7.28
CA SER A 59 9.10 -16.75 -6.00
C SER A 59 8.07 -17.20 -4.96
N TYR A 60 8.56 -17.78 -3.86
CA TYR A 60 7.73 -18.19 -2.74
C TYR A 60 7.23 -16.97 -1.94
N PRO A 61 5.91 -16.79 -1.76
CA PRO A 61 5.32 -15.59 -1.16
C PRO A 61 5.85 -15.29 0.24
N ALA A 62 5.97 -16.31 1.09
CA ALA A 62 6.45 -16.14 2.46
C ALA A 62 7.90 -15.66 2.54
N ARG A 63 8.78 -16.19 1.67
CA ARG A 63 10.20 -15.79 1.61
C ARG A 63 10.35 -14.34 1.19
N GLU A 64 9.62 -13.93 0.16
CA GLU A 64 9.66 -12.55 -0.34
C GLU A 64 9.11 -11.56 0.68
N PHE A 65 8.02 -11.92 1.36
CA PHE A 65 7.45 -11.11 2.42
C PHE A 65 8.45 -10.88 3.56
N LEU A 66 9.04 -11.96 4.09
CA LEU A 66 9.99 -11.88 5.21
C LEU A 66 11.30 -11.20 4.81
N GLY A 67 11.78 -11.40 3.58
CA GLY A 67 12.95 -10.72 3.03
C GLY A 67 12.76 -9.21 2.99
N CYS A 68 11.66 -8.75 2.38
CA CYS A 68 11.31 -7.33 2.32
C CYS A 68 11.06 -6.73 3.72
N PHE A 69 10.40 -7.49 4.60
CA PHE A 69 10.14 -7.08 5.99
C PHE A 69 11.42 -6.76 6.74
N ARG A 70 12.42 -7.65 6.69
CA ARG A 70 13.71 -7.46 7.36
C ARG A 70 14.50 -6.31 6.73
N LYS A 71 14.54 -6.22 5.39
CA LYS A 71 15.27 -5.18 4.67
C LYS A 71 14.76 -3.77 5.00
N ASN A 72 13.46 -3.58 5.00
CA ASN A 72 12.83 -2.25 5.13
C ASN A 72 12.36 -1.93 6.55
N LEU A 73 12.62 -2.80 7.53
CA LEU A 73 12.08 -2.66 8.88
C LEU A 73 12.38 -1.29 9.51
N LYS A 74 13.63 -0.84 9.47
CA LYS A 74 14.03 0.43 10.10
C LYS A 74 13.35 1.64 9.46
N LEU A 75 13.36 1.71 8.12
CA LEU A 75 12.86 2.86 7.38
C LEU A 75 11.34 2.94 7.41
N SER A 76 10.66 1.81 7.21
CA SER A 76 9.19 1.74 7.26
C SER A 76 8.65 1.94 8.67
N LEU A 77 9.36 1.47 9.70
CA LEU A 77 9.01 1.69 11.08
C LEU A 77 9.09 3.18 11.44
N LEU A 78 10.18 3.85 11.06
CA LEU A 78 10.33 5.28 11.30
C LEU A 78 9.26 6.09 10.57
N LEU A 79 8.99 5.74 9.31
CA LEU A 79 7.92 6.37 8.52
C LEU A 79 6.54 6.15 9.15
N TRP A 80 6.27 4.94 9.63
CA TRP A 80 4.99 4.60 10.29
C TRP A 80 4.81 5.33 11.61
N LEU A 81 5.86 5.42 12.45
CA LEU A 81 5.82 6.19 13.69
C LEU A 81 5.56 7.67 13.44
N LEU A 82 6.17 8.23 12.38
CA LEU A 82 5.90 9.60 11.96
C LEU A 82 4.42 9.77 11.59
N PHE A 83 3.83 8.84 10.83
CA PHE A 83 2.41 8.88 10.51
C PHE A 83 1.50 8.68 11.72
N LEU A 84 1.87 7.82 12.67
CA LEU A 84 1.12 7.66 13.91
C LEU A 84 1.14 8.94 14.76
N PHE A 85 2.28 9.59 14.87
CA PHE A 85 2.43 10.84 15.61
C PHE A 85 1.57 11.96 15.02
N PHE A 86 1.70 12.22 13.72
CA PHE A 86 0.89 13.25 13.04
C PHE A 86 -0.59 12.87 12.98
N GLY A 87 -0.90 11.58 12.80
CA GLY A 87 -2.27 11.07 12.83
C GLY A 87 -2.96 11.29 14.18
N ALA A 88 -2.24 11.05 15.28
CA ALA A 88 -2.76 11.30 16.63
C ALA A 88 -3.04 12.79 16.88
N ILE A 89 -2.16 13.68 16.42
CA ILE A 89 -2.37 15.13 16.51
C ILE A 89 -3.59 15.53 15.67
N THR A 90 -3.66 15.07 14.41
CA THR A 90 -4.80 15.35 13.53
C THR A 90 -6.11 14.88 14.14
N PHE A 91 -6.13 13.67 14.71
CA PHE A 91 -7.33 13.13 15.34
C PHE A 91 -7.78 13.95 16.56
N LYS A 92 -6.84 14.38 17.42
CA LYS A 92 -7.13 15.23 18.59
C LYS A 92 -7.68 16.60 18.19
N VAL A 93 -7.22 17.18 17.08
CA VAL A 93 -7.69 18.48 16.61
C VAL A 93 -9.02 18.34 15.87
N TYR A 94 -9.16 17.32 15.02
CA TYR A 94 -10.35 17.14 14.20
C TYR A 94 -11.60 16.78 15.02
N LEU A 95 -11.46 15.90 16.04
CA LEU A 95 -12.63 15.40 16.78
C LEU A 95 -13.40 16.53 17.51
N PRO A 96 -12.76 17.39 18.33
CA PRO A 96 -13.45 18.50 18.99
C PRO A 96 -13.96 19.54 18.00
N LEU A 97 -13.22 19.77 16.90
CA LEU A 97 -13.62 20.74 15.89
C LEU A 97 -14.82 20.25 15.07
N ALA A 98 -14.87 18.96 14.73
CA ALA A 98 -16.03 18.36 14.07
C ALA A 98 -17.28 18.43 14.94
N ALA A 99 -17.14 18.22 16.27
CA ALA A 99 -18.23 18.38 17.22
C ALA A 99 -18.71 19.84 17.28
N HIS A 100 -17.80 20.81 17.35
CA HIS A 100 -18.12 22.23 17.36
C HIS A 100 -18.82 22.66 16.06
N PHE A 101 -18.34 22.17 14.91
CA PHE A 101 -18.90 22.45 13.58
C PHE A 101 -20.37 22.01 13.45
N TRP A 102 -20.75 20.86 14.02
CA TRP A 102 -22.11 20.34 13.96
C TRP A 102 -23.11 21.24 14.72
N TYR A 103 -22.64 21.95 15.76
CA TYR A 103 -23.47 22.83 16.57
C TYR A 103 -23.36 24.32 16.19
N SER A 104 -22.36 24.72 15.39
CA SER A 104 -22.12 26.11 15.01
C SER A 104 -22.88 26.47 13.72
N SER A 105 -23.51 27.64 13.73
CA SER A 105 -24.14 28.23 12.52
C SER A 105 -23.21 29.17 11.75
N LEU A 106 -21.96 29.38 12.22
CA LEU A 106 -21.01 30.31 11.63
C LEU A 106 -20.39 29.75 10.35
N TRP A 107 -20.35 30.58 9.30
CA TRP A 107 -19.73 30.21 8.00
C TRP A 107 -18.22 29.89 8.12
N VAL A 108 -17.55 30.58 9.06
CA VAL A 108 -16.10 30.36 9.30
C VAL A 108 -15.81 28.94 9.75
N ASP A 109 -16.63 28.39 10.64
CA ASP A 109 -16.47 27.02 11.14
C ASP A 109 -16.67 25.98 10.03
N LYS A 110 -17.59 26.27 9.09
CA LYS A 110 -17.80 25.41 7.89
C LYS A 110 -16.58 25.38 6.98
N ILE A 111 -16.00 26.56 6.72
CA ILE A 111 -14.78 26.67 5.90
C ILE A 111 -13.62 25.91 6.57
N LEU A 112 -13.46 26.06 7.88
CA LEU A 112 -12.40 25.39 8.64
C LEU A 112 -12.55 23.87 8.63
N ALA A 113 -13.78 23.36 8.76
CA ALA A 113 -14.06 21.94 8.68
C ALA A 113 -13.76 21.37 7.28
N VAL A 114 -14.08 22.08 6.21
CA VAL A 114 -13.74 21.67 4.84
C VAL A 114 -12.23 21.61 4.67
N LEU A 115 -11.50 22.63 5.11
CA LEU A 115 -10.03 22.67 5.06
C LEU A 115 -9.40 21.49 5.80
N LEU A 116 -9.89 21.19 6.99
CA LEU A 116 -9.42 20.03 7.77
C LEU A 116 -9.73 18.70 7.09
N THR A 117 -10.91 18.55 6.53
CA THR A 117 -11.30 17.34 5.80
C THR A 117 -10.39 17.12 4.60
N VAL A 118 -10.07 18.18 3.84
CA VAL A 118 -9.09 18.13 2.75
C VAL A 118 -7.70 17.76 3.27
N GLY A 119 -7.29 18.33 4.41
CA GLY A 119 -6.01 17.98 5.06
C GLY A 119 -5.91 16.50 5.45
N ILE A 120 -6.97 15.94 6.00
CA ILE A 120 -7.05 14.50 6.34
C ILE A 120 -6.99 13.65 5.08
N PHE A 121 -7.68 14.04 4.01
CA PHE A 121 -7.60 13.34 2.73
C PHE A 121 -6.18 13.30 2.19
N PHE A 122 -5.46 14.42 2.22
CA PHE A 122 -4.05 14.47 1.81
C PHE A 122 -3.15 13.63 2.72
N PHE A 123 -3.36 13.67 4.03
CA PHE A 123 -2.61 12.87 4.98
C PHE A 123 -2.81 11.36 4.75
N ALA A 124 -4.05 10.93 4.57
CA ALA A 124 -4.39 9.55 4.24
C ALA A 124 -3.78 9.14 2.89
N SER A 125 -3.78 10.03 1.91
CA SER A 125 -3.15 9.83 0.60
C SER A 125 -1.65 9.60 0.71
N LEU A 126 -0.95 10.42 1.50
CA LEU A 126 0.48 10.25 1.76
C LEU A 126 0.78 8.89 2.39
N LEU A 127 -0.01 8.49 3.39
CA LEU A 127 0.14 7.20 4.05
C LEU A 127 -0.02 6.04 3.05
N LEU A 128 -1.03 6.09 2.21
CA LEU A 128 -1.32 5.03 1.24
C LEU A 128 -0.23 4.90 0.16
N TRP A 129 0.29 6.01 -0.37
CA TRP A 129 1.32 5.99 -1.41
C TRP A 129 2.73 5.71 -0.89
N SER A 130 3.02 6.04 0.38
CA SER A 130 4.37 5.93 0.94
C SER A 130 4.88 4.48 1.01
N PHE A 131 4.04 3.52 1.39
CA PHE A 131 4.47 2.12 1.53
C PHE A 131 4.74 1.41 0.19
N PRO A 132 3.90 1.56 -0.85
CA PRO A 132 4.22 1.07 -2.19
C PRO A 132 5.48 1.69 -2.79
N ILE A 133 5.70 3.00 -2.59
CA ILE A 133 6.91 3.68 -3.05
C ILE A 133 8.14 3.16 -2.30
N LEU A 134 8.05 3.03 -0.97
CA LEU A 134 9.12 2.47 -0.14
C LEU A 134 9.50 1.05 -0.56
N SER A 135 8.53 0.22 -0.97
CA SER A 135 8.80 -1.15 -1.41
C SER A 135 9.62 -1.24 -2.70
N ARG A 136 9.66 -0.17 -3.48
CA ARG A 136 10.32 -0.11 -4.80
C ARG A 136 11.62 0.69 -4.81
N PHE A 137 11.67 1.76 -4.03
CA PHE A 137 12.75 2.73 -4.09
C PHE A 137 13.58 2.67 -2.81
N ASP A 138 14.86 2.35 -2.93
CA ASP A 138 15.84 2.46 -1.85
C ASP A 138 16.25 3.95 -1.70
N THR A 139 15.33 4.80 -1.21
CA THR A 139 15.53 6.25 -1.07
C THR A 139 15.24 6.71 0.35
N GLY A 140 15.75 7.89 0.72
CA GLY A 140 15.49 8.49 2.03
C GLY A 140 14.02 8.88 2.24
N ILE A 141 13.61 9.03 3.51
CA ILE A 141 12.22 9.31 3.92
C ILE A 141 11.67 10.57 3.26
N LEU A 142 12.46 11.65 3.20
CA LEU A 142 12.04 12.92 2.59
C LEU A 142 11.65 12.74 1.13
N LYS A 143 12.44 11.95 0.38
CA LYS A 143 12.15 11.69 -1.03
C LYS A 143 10.92 10.78 -1.22
N ILE A 144 10.68 9.84 -0.30
CA ILE A 144 9.46 9.02 -0.29
C ILE A 144 8.23 9.90 -0.06
N LEU A 145 8.29 10.83 0.89
CA LEU A 145 7.19 11.75 1.17
C LEU A 145 6.93 12.71 0.00
N GLU A 146 7.99 13.25 -0.61
CA GLU A 146 7.90 14.09 -1.82
C GLU A 146 7.20 13.36 -2.97
N LEU A 147 7.65 12.13 -3.28
CA LEU A 147 7.06 11.30 -4.33
C LEU A 147 5.60 10.91 -4.01
N SER A 148 5.30 10.64 -2.75
CA SER A 148 3.95 10.30 -2.30
C SER A 148 3.01 11.49 -2.44
N LEU A 149 3.46 12.69 -2.07
CA LEU A 149 2.71 13.93 -2.24
C LEU A 149 2.47 14.24 -3.71
N LEU A 150 3.50 14.14 -4.53
CA LEU A 150 3.39 14.36 -5.97
C LEU A 150 2.37 13.42 -6.60
N GLN A 151 2.38 12.15 -6.18
CA GLN A 151 1.44 11.15 -6.70
C GLN A 151 0.02 11.36 -6.20
N ALA A 152 -0.16 11.77 -4.96
CA ALA A 152 -1.47 12.13 -4.41
C ALA A 152 -2.12 13.27 -5.20
N LEU A 153 -1.30 14.27 -5.60
CA LEU A 153 -1.76 15.42 -6.40
C LEU A 153 -2.01 15.05 -7.86
N ARG A 154 -1.14 14.24 -8.47
CA ARG A 154 -1.27 13.84 -9.90
C ARG A 154 -2.41 12.86 -10.15
N ALA A 155 -2.82 12.10 -9.14
CA ALA A 155 -3.79 11.03 -9.31
C ALA A 155 -4.87 11.00 -8.21
N PRO A 156 -5.63 12.11 -8.01
CA PRO A 156 -6.62 12.19 -6.93
C PRO A 156 -7.74 11.15 -7.07
N LEU A 157 -8.18 10.83 -8.29
CA LEU A 157 -9.21 9.83 -8.53
C LEU A 157 -8.78 8.42 -8.08
N THR A 158 -7.55 8.01 -8.38
CA THR A 158 -7.06 6.70 -7.91
C THR A 158 -6.87 6.65 -6.42
N THR A 159 -6.45 7.75 -5.82
CA THR A 159 -6.35 7.86 -4.36
C THR A 159 -7.73 7.76 -3.71
N GLY A 160 -8.74 8.44 -4.26
CA GLY A 160 -10.12 8.35 -3.81
C GLY A 160 -10.69 6.93 -3.92
N LEU A 161 -10.46 6.27 -5.06
CA LEU A 161 -10.84 4.87 -5.25
C LEU A 161 -10.15 3.97 -4.22
N TRP A 162 -8.85 4.15 -3.99
CA TRP A 162 -8.13 3.35 -3.01
C TRP A 162 -8.66 3.55 -1.58
N LEU A 163 -8.91 4.79 -1.18
CA LEU A 163 -9.52 5.08 0.12
C LEU A 163 -10.90 4.42 0.24
N SER A 164 -11.74 4.49 -0.79
CA SER A 164 -13.06 3.86 -0.77
C SER A 164 -12.99 2.34 -0.66
N PHE A 165 -12.08 1.69 -1.39
CA PHE A 165 -11.86 0.24 -1.27
C PHE A 165 -11.32 -0.16 0.11
N THR A 166 -10.42 0.65 0.68
CA THR A 166 -9.90 0.40 2.03
C THR A 166 -10.99 0.54 3.09
N MET A 167 -11.83 1.56 2.98
CA MET A 167 -12.98 1.75 3.89
C MET A 167 -14.00 0.63 3.75
N ALA A 168 -14.32 0.21 2.51
CA ALA A 168 -15.20 -0.92 2.25
C ALA A 168 -14.64 -2.23 2.84
N ALA A 169 -13.33 -2.47 2.71
CA ALA A 169 -12.66 -3.63 3.29
C ALA A 169 -12.74 -3.62 4.83
N LEU A 170 -12.50 -2.48 5.47
CA LEU A 170 -12.63 -2.35 6.92
C LEU A 170 -14.07 -2.59 7.38
N PHE A 171 -15.05 -2.09 6.64
CA PHE A 171 -16.46 -2.33 6.92
C PHE A 171 -16.82 -3.82 6.79
N LEU A 172 -16.34 -4.51 5.75
CA LEU A 172 -16.55 -5.94 5.55
C LEU A 172 -15.90 -6.78 6.66
N ILE A 173 -14.69 -6.44 7.10
CA ILE A 173 -14.01 -7.11 8.23
C ILE A 173 -14.80 -6.95 9.52
N ARG A 174 -15.47 -5.81 9.70
CA ARG A 174 -16.31 -5.58 10.89
C ARG A 174 -17.58 -6.42 10.89
N LEU A 175 -18.14 -6.72 9.71
CA LEU A 175 -19.30 -7.62 9.57
C LEU A 175 -18.89 -9.08 9.77
N GLU A 176 -17.80 -9.51 9.13
CA GLU A 176 -17.30 -10.88 9.12
C GLU A 176 -15.80 -10.91 9.40
N PRO A 177 -15.39 -11.12 10.67
CA PRO A 177 -13.96 -11.12 11.05
C PRO A 177 -13.10 -12.17 10.32
N LEU A 178 -13.71 -13.26 9.83
CA LEU A 178 -13.02 -14.29 9.05
C LEU A 178 -12.44 -13.76 7.75
N LEU A 179 -13.00 -12.67 7.19
CA LEU A 179 -12.47 -12.02 6.00
C LEU A 179 -11.08 -11.41 6.21
N LEU A 180 -10.67 -11.19 7.46
CA LEU A 180 -9.33 -10.68 7.78
C LEU A 180 -8.20 -11.57 7.26
N PHE A 181 -8.46 -12.89 7.10
CA PHE A 181 -7.46 -13.85 6.61
C PHE A 181 -7.22 -13.77 5.09
N ILE A 182 -8.12 -13.19 4.34
CA ILE A 182 -8.04 -13.14 2.86
C ILE A 182 -8.04 -11.71 2.34
N LEU A 183 -8.82 -10.83 2.94
CA LEU A 183 -9.13 -9.50 2.42
C LEU A 183 -7.91 -8.59 2.26
N PRO A 184 -6.93 -8.54 3.19
CA PRO A 184 -5.75 -7.69 3.05
C PRO A 184 -4.93 -8.01 1.81
N GLY A 185 -4.66 -9.31 1.56
CA GLY A 185 -3.94 -9.75 0.37
C GLY A 185 -4.70 -9.47 -0.92
N LEU A 186 -6.00 -9.75 -0.93
CA LEU A 186 -6.87 -9.54 -2.07
C LEU A 186 -7.01 -8.04 -2.40
N LEU A 187 -7.17 -7.20 -1.39
CA LEU A 187 -7.23 -5.76 -1.54
C LEU A 187 -5.93 -5.22 -2.15
N VAL A 188 -4.77 -5.61 -1.60
CA VAL A 188 -3.47 -5.20 -2.14
C VAL A 188 -3.28 -5.73 -3.56
N TRP A 189 -3.67 -6.98 -3.86
CA TRP A 189 -3.59 -7.54 -5.20
C TRP A 189 -4.41 -6.71 -6.21
N PHE A 190 -5.64 -6.38 -5.88
CA PHE A 190 -6.48 -5.53 -6.73
C PHE A 190 -5.87 -4.13 -6.93
N LEU A 191 -5.37 -3.53 -5.85
CA LEU A 191 -4.75 -2.21 -5.90
C LEU A 191 -3.46 -2.15 -6.72
N THR A 192 -2.71 -3.27 -6.83
CA THR A 192 -1.53 -3.32 -7.70
C THR A 192 -1.87 -3.01 -9.16
N PHE A 193 -3.07 -3.37 -9.66
CA PHE A 193 -3.48 -3.04 -11.03
C PHE A 193 -3.63 -1.53 -11.25
N LEU A 194 -4.10 -0.81 -10.24
CA LEU A 194 -4.30 0.64 -10.32
C LEU A 194 -3.00 1.43 -10.10
N MET A 195 -2.12 0.93 -9.25
CA MET A 195 -0.91 1.65 -8.83
C MET A 195 0.31 1.37 -9.69
N GLU A 196 0.45 0.13 -10.17
CA GLU A 196 1.63 -0.32 -10.90
C GLU A 196 1.98 0.56 -12.11
N PRO A 197 1.05 0.91 -13.02
CA PRO A 197 1.36 1.75 -14.17
C PRO A 197 1.84 3.15 -13.77
N LYS A 198 1.36 3.67 -12.65
CA LYS A 198 1.75 5.00 -12.16
C LYS A 198 3.12 5.00 -11.48
N LEU A 199 3.41 3.98 -10.68
CA LEU A 199 4.72 3.80 -10.06
C LEU A 199 5.82 3.56 -11.11
N THR A 200 5.50 2.82 -12.15
CA THR A 200 6.38 2.60 -13.30
C THR A 200 6.75 3.92 -13.97
N ARG A 201 5.78 4.81 -14.19
CA ARG A 201 6.01 6.14 -14.77
C ARG A 201 6.91 7.01 -13.90
N ILE A 202 6.68 7.05 -12.58
CA ILE A 202 7.56 7.77 -11.64
C ILE A 202 8.99 7.24 -11.70
N TYR A 203 9.14 5.93 -11.79
CA TYR A 203 10.46 5.31 -11.88
C TYR A 203 11.21 5.76 -13.15
N GLN A 204 10.53 5.80 -14.30
CA GLN A 204 11.10 6.30 -15.55
C GLN A 204 11.48 7.78 -15.48
N GLU A 205 10.59 8.62 -14.94
CA GLU A 205 10.85 10.06 -14.75
C GLU A 205 12.09 10.29 -13.85
N ASN A 206 12.22 9.53 -12.76
CA ASN A 206 13.39 9.62 -11.86
C ASN A 206 14.71 9.13 -12.50
N LEU A 207 14.65 8.11 -13.35
CA LEU A 207 15.82 7.66 -14.10
C LEU A 207 16.26 8.70 -15.13
N ALA A 208 15.31 9.28 -15.86
CA ALA A 208 15.58 10.32 -16.84
C ALA A 208 16.19 11.57 -16.19
N SER A 209 15.69 11.97 -15.00
CA SER A 209 16.20 13.14 -14.27
C SER A 209 17.61 12.95 -13.70
N LYS A 210 18.04 11.71 -13.43
CA LYS A 210 19.37 11.40 -12.91
C LYS A 210 20.46 11.30 -13.98
N GLN A 211 20.13 11.45 -15.28
CA GLN A 211 21.05 11.23 -16.42
C GLN A 211 21.84 9.90 -16.32
N VAL A 212 21.35 8.96 -15.55
CA VAL A 212 21.93 7.63 -15.51
C VAL A 212 21.49 6.95 -16.79
N LYS A 213 22.42 6.74 -17.74
CA LYS A 213 22.24 5.78 -18.83
C LYS A 213 21.81 4.48 -18.15
N ALA A 214 20.52 4.18 -18.19
CA ALA A 214 20.03 2.90 -17.72
C ALA A 214 20.80 1.83 -18.50
N PRO A 215 21.51 0.90 -17.85
CA PRO A 215 22.05 -0.22 -18.59
C PRO A 215 20.89 -0.86 -19.33
N GLU A 216 21.06 -1.15 -20.61
CA GLU A 216 20.05 -1.65 -21.56
C GLU A 216 19.28 -2.90 -21.04
N ALA A 217 19.82 -3.55 -19.99
CA ALA A 217 19.25 -4.69 -19.31
C ALA A 217 18.27 -4.37 -18.16
N ALA A 218 18.12 -3.10 -17.77
CA ALA A 218 17.18 -2.70 -16.71
C ALA A 218 15.82 -2.31 -17.32
N SER A 219 15.16 -3.25 -17.98
CA SER A 219 13.75 -3.10 -18.27
C SER A 219 13.01 -2.90 -16.93
N LEU A 220 12.02 -2.03 -16.93
CA LEU A 220 11.18 -1.73 -15.75
C LEU A 220 10.56 -2.98 -15.13
N ASP A 221 10.53 -4.06 -15.88
CA ASP A 221 10.03 -5.35 -15.47
C ASP A 221 11.04 -6.19 -14.66
N THR A 222 12.28 -5.71 -14.49
CA THR A 222 13.34 -6.47 -13.80
C THR A 222 13.79 -5.88 -12.47
N TRP A 223 13.15 -4.79 -11.98
CA TRP A 223 13.51 -4.17 -10.71
C TRP A 223 13.44 -5.13 -9.50
N TYR A 224 12.53 -6.11 -9.55
CA TYR A 224 12.34 -7.14 -8.54
C TYR A 224 13.30 -8.34 -8.68
N LEU A 225 14.16 -8.35 -9.72
CA LEU A 225 15.20 -9.39 -9.92
C LEU A 225 16.55 -8.96 -9.33
N LYS A 226 16.69 -7.69 -8.92
CA LYS A 226 17.90 -7.20 -8.26
C LYS A 226 17.82 -7.55 -6.77
N ASP A 227 18.30 -8.71 -6.43
CA ASP A 227 18.64 -9.14 -5.06
C ASP A 227 20.16 -9.35 -4.97
#